data_0f9434525935ab3a3a4f6416c540e3f2
#
_entry.id   0f9434525935ab3a3a4f6416c540e3f2
#
_cell.length_a   1.000
_cell.length_b   1.000
_cell.length_c   1.000
_cell.angle_alpha   90.00
_cell.angle_beta   90.00
_cell.angle_gamma   90.00
#
_symmetry.space_group_name_H-M   'P 1'
#
loop_
_entity.id
_entity.type
_entity.pdbx_description
1 polymer ?
#
loop_
_entity_poly.entity_id
_entity_poly.type
_entity_poly.pdbx_seq_one_letter_code
_entity_poly.pdbx_strand_id
1 'polypeptide(L)'
;MITITQTKSVEDIAKIQIIMQKYFKPHEIVSNNEFIYYIENYNKLYEGEDYFVYKIEDKNEIIGMLSGVKLNEFIVVDYFIVDAAHRCSSKYIMNTMINILKSYKLPIVIEAETESLCRLYQMFGFKKFSNPYKYIMLDVSMEENTSKILEYDSNLLFLSPCNLDFETTKQTIYKKHYMRWYSIYNDKLTKEYKKKLCV
;
A
#
# COMPACT_ATOMS: atom_id res chain seq x y z
N MET A 1 -18.11 16.86 -7.50
CA MET A 1 -17.70 17.01 -6.08
C MET A 1 -16.96 15.75 -5.71
N ILE A 2 -15.73 15.88 -5.24
CA ILE A 2 -14.90 14.72 -4.90
C ILE A 2 -15.39 14.12 -3.58
N THR A 3 -15.60 12.81 -3.57
CA THR A 3 -15.92 12.01 -2.39
C THR A 3 -14.89 10.89 -2.22
N ILE A 4 -14.58 10.54 -0.96
CA ILE A 4 -13.67 9.46 -0.62
C ILE A 4 -14.38 8.56 0.38
N THR A 5 -14.68 7.34 -0.03
CA THR A 5 -15.48 6.39 0.76
C THR A 5 -14.83 5.01 0.76
N GLN A 6 -14.89 4.33 1.91
CA GLN A 6 -14.42 2.95 1.98
C GLN A 6 -15.30 2.04 1.12
N THR A 7 -14.70 1.13 0.40
CA THR A 7 -15.42 0.15 -0.42
C THR A 7 -14.98 -1.28 -0.12
N LYS A 8 -15.95 -2.20 -0.24
CA LYS A 8 -15.75 -3.64 -0.27
C LYS A 8 -16.42 -4.26 -1.51
N SER A 9 -16.85 -3.40 -2.44
CA SER A 9 -17.57 -3.82 -3.63
C SER A 9 -16.63 -4.40 -4.68
N VAL A 10 -16.94 -5.59 -5.16
CA VAL A 10 -16.22 -6.26 -6.26
C VAL A 10 -16.23 -5.39 -7.52
N GLU A 11 -17.37 -4.73 -7.80
CA GLU A 11 -17.53 -3.83 -8.96
C GLU A 11 -16.62 -2.60 -8.84
N ASP A 12 -16.54 -1.98 -7.67
CA ASP A 12 -15.62 -0.86 -7.41
C ASP A 12 -14.17 -1.28 -7.58
N ILE A 13 -13.78 -2.46 -7.03
CA ILE A 13 -12.43 -3.01 -7.16
C ILE A 13 -12.08 -3.24 -8.64
N ALA A 14 -13.00 -3.78 -9.43
CA ALA A 14 -12.76 -3.98 -10.86
C ALA A 14 -12.52 -2.64 -11.61
N LYS A 15 -13.26 -1.58 -11.28
CA LYS A 15 -13.04 -0.24 -11.83
C LYS A 15 -11.70 0.35 -11.40
N ILE A 16 -11.31 0.16 -10.14
CA ILE A 16 -10.02 0.57 -9.59
C ILE A 16 -8.87 -0.11 -10.34
N GLN A 17 -8.98 -1.40 -10.62
CA GLN A 17 -7.96 -2.16 -11.36
C GLN A 17 -7.70 -1.58 -12.76
N ILE A 18 -8.73 -1.10 -13.45
CA ILE A 18 -8.57 -0.44 -14.76
C ILE A 18 -7.70 0.83 -14.63
N ILE A 19 -7.86 1.57 -13.53
CA ILE A 19 -7.02 2.75 -13.26
C ILE A 19 -5.59 2.32 -12.93
N MET A 20 -5.41 1.30 -12.08
CA MET A 20 -4.09 0.80 -11.71
C MET A 20 -3.27 0.37 -12.93
N GLN A 21 -3.88 -0.34 -13.88
CA GLN A 21 -3.24 -0.78 -15.13
C GLN A 21 -2.67 0.35 -16.00
N LYS A 22 -3.14 1.60 -15.82
CA LYS A 22 -2.59 2.76 -16.55
C LYS A 22 -1.26 3.26 -15.95
N TYR A 23 -0.97 2.95 -14.67
CA TYR A 23 0.09 3.61 -13.90
C TYR A 23 1.10 2.66 -13.29
N PHE A 24 0.74 1.41 -13.06
CA PHE A 24 1.59 0.39 -12.48
C PHE A 24 1.94 -0.69 -13.49
N LYS A 25 3.10 -1.30 -13.33
CA LYS A 25 3.49 -2.48 -14.11
C LYS A 25 2.64 -3.69 -13.70
N PRO A 26 2.44 -4.68 -14.58
CA PRO A 26 1.60 -5.84 -14.27
C PRO A 26 1.97 -6.55 -12.95
N HIS A 27 3.26 -6.68 -12.65
CA HIS A 27 3.75 -7.34 -11.43
C HIS A 27 3.60 -6.49 -10.15
N GLU A 28 3.30 -5.21 -10.29
CA GLU A 28 3.02 -4.30 -9.16
C GLU A 28 1.53 -4.27 -8.80
N ILE A 29 0.67 -4.91 -9.61
CA ILE A 29 -0.77 -4.86 -9.44
C ILE A 29 -1.26 -6.14 -8.79
N VAL A 30 -1.87 -6.00 -7.63
CA VAL A 30 -2.57 -7.08 -6.95
C VAL A 30 -3.84 -7.45 -7.72
N SER A 31 -4.13 -8.73 -7.87
CA SER A 31 -5.32 -9.18 -8.58
C SER A 31 -6.62 -8.82 -7.84
N ASN A 32 -7.74 -8.76 -8.57
CA ASN A 32 -9.07 -8.52 -7.97
C ASN A 32 -9.36 -9.51 -6.85
N ASN A 33 -9.07 -10.80 -7.07
CA ASN A 33 -9.36 -11.85 -6.10
C ASN A 33 -8.56 -11.67 -4.81
N GLU A 34 -7.32 -11.20 -4.91
CA GLU A 34 -6.47 -10.91 -3.75
C GLU A 34 -6.98 -9.71 -2.97
N PHE A 35 -7.34 -8.61 -3.64
CA PHE A 35 -7.95 -7.47 -2.96
C PHE A 35 -9.19 -7.88 -2.19
N ILE A 36 -10.10 -8.62 -2.83
CA ILE A 36 -11.35 -9.08 -2.21
C ILE A 36 -11.04 -9.99 -1.02
N TYR A 37 -10.11 -10.93 -1.20
CA TYR A 37 -9.70 -11.84 -0.12
C TYR A 37 -9.20 -11.08 1.11
N TYR A 38 -8.34 -10.05 0.92
CA TYR A 38 -7.83 -9.25 2.04
C TYR A 38 -8.91 -8.41 2.69
N ILE A 39 -9.75 -7.73 1.91
CA ILE A 39 -10.87 -6.94 2.42
C ILE A 39 -11.81 -7.78 3.29
N GLU A 40 -12.04 -9.02 2.92
CA GLU A 40 -12.98 -9.91 3.61
C GLU A 40 -12.40 -10.65 4.80
N ASN A 41 -11.11 -10.92 4.78
CA ASN A 41 -10.51 -11.89 5.70
C ASN A 41 -9.40 -11.33 6.59
N TYR A 42 -8.80 -10.18 6.27
CA TYR A 42 -7.62 -9.70 7.01
C TYR A 42 -7.90 -9.54 8.51
N ASN A 43 -8.98 -8.90 8.88
CA ASN A 43 -9.38 -8.70 10.27
C ASN A 43 -9.80 -9.97 11.00
N LYS A 44 -10.19 -11.02 10.27
CA LYS A 44 -10.50 -12.35 10.84
C LYS A 44 -9.23 -13.14 11.13
N LEU A 45 -8.18 -12.91 10.32
CA LEU A 45 -6.90 -13.59 10.44
C LEU A 45 -5.97 -12.92 11.46
N TYR A 46 -6.10 -11.60 11.62
CA TYR A 46 -5.18 -10.81 12.44
C TYR A 46 -5.97 -9.85 13.33
N GLU A 47 -6.08 -10.21 14.61
CA GLU A 47 -6.89 -9.47 15.59
C GLU A 47 -6.42 -8.02 15.75
N GLY A 48 -7.37 -7.09 15.69
CA GLY A 48 -7.13 -5.65 15.82
C GLY A 48 -6.55 -4.97 14.58
N GLU A 49 -6.23 -5.74 13.54
CA GLU A 49 -5.68 -5.24 12.28
C GLU A 49 -6.72 -5.33 11.16
N ASP A 50 -6.61 -4.50 10.12
CA ASP A 50 -7.58 -4.45 9.02
C ASP A 50 -6.91 -4.06 7.70
N TYR A 51 -7.46 -4.55 6.59
CA TYR A 51 -7.12 -4.10 5.24
C TYR A 51 -8.22 -3.17 4.73
N PHE A 52 -7.85 -2.01 4.27
CA PHE A 52 -8.81 -1.01 3.81
C PHE A 52 -8.57 -0.62 2.35
N VAL A 53 -9.67 -0.34 1.66
CA VAL A 53 -9.67 0.29 0.34
C VAL A 53 -10.65 1.44 0.37
N TYR A 54 -10.19 2.64 0.05
CA TYR A 54 -11.01 3.82 -0.18
C TYR A 54 -11.02 4.13 -1.67
N LYS A 55 -12.19 4.23 -2.25
CA LYS A 55 -12.38 4.76 -3.60
C LYS A 55 -12.45 6.28 -3.56
N ILE A 56 -11.92 6.90 -4.58
CA ILE A 56 -11.97 8.34 -4.80
C ILE A 56 -12.87 8.56 -6.01
N GLU A 57 -13.96 9.29 -5.84
CA GLU A 57 -14.94 9.55 -6.89
C GLU A 57 -15.07 11.04 -7.18
N ASP A 58 -15.24 11.39 -8.46
CA ASP A 58 -15.74 12.69 -8.90
C ASP A 58 -16.97 12.46 -9.80
N LYS A 59 -18.09 13.12 -9.47
CA LYS A 59 -19.36 13.00 -10.23
C LYS A 59 -19.79 11.54 -10.48
N ASN A 60 -19.66 10.68 -9.47
CA ASN A 60 -19.98 9.24 -9.51
C ASN A 60 -19.04 8.39 -10.40
N GLU A 61 -17.94 8.94 -10.87
CA GLU A 61 -16.89 8.20 -11.55
C GLU A 61 -15.73 7.94 -10.58
N ILE A 62 -15.24 6.69 -10.52
CA ILE A 62 -14.05 6.36 -9.73
C ILE A 62 -12.85 6.91 -10.49
N ILE A 63 -12.10 7.80 -9.84
CA ILE A 63 -10.93 8.49 -10.38
C ILE A 63 -9.63 8.10 -9.67
N GLY A 64 -9.71 7.25 -8.66
CA GLY A 64 -8.54 6.81 -7.90
C GLY A 64 -8.87 5.98 -6.69
N MET A 65 -7.83 5.63 -5.95
CA MET A 65 -7.95 4.87 -4.71
C MET A 65 -6.85 5.20 -3.71
N LEU A 66 -7.13 4.85 -2.45
CA LEU A 66 -6.17 4.65 -1.37
C LEU A 66 -6.39 3.27 -0.79
N SER A 67 -5.34 2.46 -0.67
CA SER A 67 -5.42 1.21 0.10
C SER A 67 -4.23 1.05 1.03
N GLY A 68 -4.38 0.15 1.97
CA GLY A 68 -3.33 -0.16 2.92
C GLY A 68 -3.78 -1.06 4.05
N VAL A 69 -2.87 -1.28 4.97
CA VAL A 69 -3.07 -2.11 6.13
C VAL A 69 -3.00 -1.27 7.40
N LYS A 70 -4.02 -1.37 8.22
CA LYS A 70 -3.98 -0.91 9.60
C LYS A 70 -3.39 -2.03 10.45
N LEU A 71 -2.15 -1.90 10.83
CA LEU A 71 -1.50 -2.74 11.85
C LEU A 71 -1.80 -2.20 13.25
N ASN A 72 -1.44 -2.95 14.27
CA ASN A 72 -1.56 -2.50 15.66
C ASN A 72 -0.58 -1.36 16.00
N GLU A 73 0.58 -1.31 15.31
CA GLU A 73 1.66 -0.34 15.55
C GLU A 73 1.52 0.93 14.71
N PHE A 74 1.10 0.79 13.46
CA PHE A 74 0.98 1.89 12.49
C PHE A 74 0.14 1.48 11.27
N ILE A 75 -0.14 2.42 10.40
CA ILE A 75 -0.79 2.21 9.11
C ILE A 75 0.27 2.13 8.03
N VAL A 76 0.25 1.11 7.19
CA VAL A 76 1.04 1.04 5.95
C VAL A 76 0.13 1.40 4.79
N VAL A 77 0.52 2.40 4.00
CA VAL A 77 -0.17 2.73 2.75
C VAL A 77 0.45 1.93 1.61
N ASP A 78 -0.35 1.09 0.95
CA ASP A 78 0.07 0.28 -0.19
C ASP A 78 0.00 1.03 -1.49
N TYR A 79 -1.21 1.49 -1.81
CA TYR A 79 -1.49 2.18 -3.05
C TYR A 79 -2.16 3.51 -2.77
N PHE A 80 -1.64 4.53 -3.44
CA PHE A 80 -2.30 5.81 -3.58
C PHE A 80 -2.24 6.23 -5.04
N ILE A 81 -3.36 6.33 -5.70
CA ILE A 81 -3.44 6.70 -7.10
C ILE A 81 -4.61 7.63 -7.36
N VAL A 82 -4.38 8.62 -8.20
CA VAL A 82 -5.40 9.51 -8.76
C VAL A 82 -5.16 9.61 -10.26
N ASP A 83 -6.20 9.40 -11.06
CA ASP A 83 -6.12 9.50 -12.51
C ASP A 83 -5.59 10.87 -12.94
N ALA A 84 -4.68 10.88 -13.92
CA ALA A 84 -3.98 12.07 -14.38
C ALA A 84 -4.91 13.19 -14.84
N ALA A 85 -6.09 12.86 -15.35
CA ALA A 85 -7.09 13.83 -15.76
C ALA A 85 -7.63 14.68 -14.59
N HIS A 86 -7.47 14.20 -13.35
CA HIS A 86 -7.98 14.84 -12.13
C HIS A 86 -6.88 15.44 -11.23
N ARG A 87 -5.64 15.59 -11.74
CA ARG A 87 -4.49 16.07 -10.95
C ARG A 87 -4.64 17.47 -10.36
N CYS A 88 -5.44 18.32 -10.93
CA CYS A 88 -5.72 19.65 -10.36
C CYS A 88 -6.36 19.60 -8.96
N SER A 89 -7.02 18.51 -8.63
CA SER A 89 -7.61 18.25 -7.31
C SER A 89 -6.70 17.48 -6.35
N SER A 90 -5.49 17.11 -6.76
CA SER A 90 -4.62 16.19 -6.02
C SER A 90 -4.26 16.67 -4.61
N LYS A 91 -4.06 17.98 -4.42
CA LYS A 91 -3.77 18.54 -3.08
C LYS A 91 -4.95 18.36 -2.11
N TYR A 92 -6.18 18.59 -2.58
CA TYR A 92 -7.39 18.39 -1.78
C TYR A 92 -7.56 16.90 -1.45
N ILE A 93 -7.41 16.04 -2.44
CA ILE A 93 -7.52 14.59 -2.27
C ILE A 93 -6.49 14.10 -1.25
N MET A 94 -5.22 14.49 -1.38
CA MET A 94 -4.14 14.10 -0.47
C MET A 94 -4.43 14.56 0.97
N ASN A 95 -4.85 15.80 1.18
CA ASN A 95 -5.20 16.29 2.51
C ASN A 95 -6.36 15.52 3.12
N THR A 96 -7.40 15.24 2.33
CA THR A 96 -8.57 14.49 2.80
C THR A 96 -8.18 13.07 3.21
N MET A 97 -7.34 12.40 2.41
CA MET A 97 -6.86 11.06 2.70
C MET A 97 -5.99 11.02 3.95
N ILE A 98 -5.06 11.96 4.10
CA ILE A 98 -4.25 12.06 5.33
C ILE A 98 -5.15 12.26 6.55
N ASN A 99 -6.21 13.06 6.45
CA ASN A 99 -7.15 13.24 7.54
C ASN A 99 -7.93 11.96 7.87
N ILE A 100 -8.34 11.19 6.86
CA ILE A 100 -8.95 9.86 7.05
C ILE A 100 -7.96 8.94 7.78
N LEU A 101 -6.72 8.85 7.33
CA LEU A 101 -5.71 8.00 7.96
C LEU A 101 -5.38 8.46 9.40
N LYS A 102 -5.31 9.76 9.66
CA LYS A 102 -5.12 10.30 11.01
C LYS A 102 -6.27 9.98 11.98
N SER A 103 -7.47 9.72 11.48
CA SER A 103 -8.60 9.33 12.33
C SER A 103 -8.38 8.00 13.06
N TYR A 104 -7.52 7.14 12.56
CA TYR A 104 -7.10 5.91 13.24
C TYR A 104 -6.18 6.13 14.45
N LYS A 105 -5.65 7.35 14.63
CA LYS A 105 -4.76 7.74 15.74
C LYS A 105 -3.46 6.90 15.82
N LEU A 106 -3.01 6.39 14.70
CA LEU A 106 -1.78 5.63 14.55
C LEU A 106 -0.78 6.40 13.67
N PRO A 107 0.52 6.15 13.80
CA PRO A 107 1.50 6.60 12.81
C PRO A 107 1.11 6.11 11.42
N ILE A 108 1.45 6.89 10.39
CA ILE A 108 1.24 6.51 8.99
C ILE A 108 2.60 6.32 8.35
N VAL A 109 2.80 5.18 7.71
CA VAL A 109 4.03 4.83 6.99
C VAL A 109 3.72 4.64 5.52
N ILE A 110 4.59 5.16 4.65
CA ILE A 110 4.45 5.06 3.21
C ILE A 110 5.80 4.83 2.55
N GLU A 111 5.80 4.05 1.49
CA GLU A 111 6.95 3.82 0.63
C GLU A 111 6.93 4.76 -0.56
N ALA A 112 8.09 5.24 -0.98
CA ALA A 112 8.24 6.11 -2.13
C ALA A 112 9.45 5.69 -2.97
N GLU A 113 9.20 5.22 -4.19
CA GLU A 113 10.24 4.73 -5.10
C GLU A 113 11.16 5.85 -5.61
N THR A 114 10.66 7.08 -5.68
CA THR A 114 11.40 8.20 -6.26
C THR A 114 11.56 9.36 -5.31
N GLU A 115 12.64 10.12 -5.46
CA GLU A 115 12.85 11.37 -4.71
C GLU A 115 11.74 12.41 -4.97
N SER A 116 11.11 12.39 -6.14
CA SER A 116 9.98 13.27 -6.44
C SER A 116 8.76 12.94 -5.58
N LEU A 117 8.46 11.65 -5.38
CA LEU A 117 7.42 11.21 -4.46
C LEU A 117 7.78 11.52 -3.01
N CYS A 118 9.04 11.33 -2.61
CA CYS A 118 9.50 11.73 -1.27
C CYS A 118 9.21 13.22 -1.01
N ARG A 119 9.63 14.11 -1.93
CA ARG A 119 9.35 15.55 -1.82
C ARG A 119 7.86 15.85 -1.75
N LEU A 120 7.06 15.17 -2.56
CA LEU A 120 5.61 15.31 -2.50
C LEU A 120 5.06 14.99 -1.11
N TYR A 121 5.40 13.84 -0.55
CA TYR A 121 4.92 13.45 0.79
C TYR A 121 5.46 14.36 1.88
N GLN A 122 6.70 14.81 1.78
CA GLN A 122 7.27 15.78 2.73
C GLN A 122 6.51 17.11 2.75
N MET A 123 5.96 17.57 1.62
CA MET A 123 5.08 18.75 1.59
C MET A 123 3.81 18.58 2.42
N PHE A 124 3.40 17.33 2.70
CA PHE A 124 2.28 16.99 3.57
C PHE A 124 2.69 16.61 4.99
N GLY A 125 3.94 16.84 5.36
CA GLY A 125 4.47 16.66 6.70
C GLY A 125 5.07 15.30 6.99
N PHE A 126 5.21 14.42 6.01
CA PHE A 126 5.94 13.18 6.19
C PHE A 126 7.43 13.46 6.40
N LYS A 127 8.06 12.66 7.25
CA LYS A 127 9.49 12.63 7.48
C LYS A 127 10.08 11.41 6.78
N LYS A 128 11.21 11.58 6.10
CA LYS A 128 11.94 10.48 5.46
C LYS A 128 12.93 9.89 6.46
N PHE A 129 13.00 8.58 6.56
CA PHE A 129 14.13 7.92 7.24
C PHE A 129 15.41 8.13 6.43
N SER A 130 16.52 8.32 7.11
CA SER A 130 17.85 8.49 6.47
C SER A 130 18.48 7.16 6.06
N ASN A 131 18.00 6.06 6.60
CA ASN A 131 18.54 4.73 6.36
C ASN A 131 18.12 4.21 4.98
N PRO A 132 18.99 3.46 4.28
CA PRO A 132 18.65 2.76 3.06
C PRO A 132 17.48 1.80 3.28
N TYR A 133 16.49 1.85 2.40
CA TYR A 133 15.35 0.96 2.43
C TYR A 133 15.20 0.25 1.09
N LYS A 134 14.87 -1.03 1.13
CA LYS A 134 14.58 -1.82 -0.05
C LYS A 134 13.13 -2.31 -0.01
N TYR A 135 12.41 -2.01 -1.06
CA TYR A 135 11.16 -2.67 -1.36
C TYR A 135 11.45 -4.04 -1.94
N ILE A 136 10.89 -5.09 -1.36
CA ILE A 136 11.12 -6.47 -1.77
C ILE A 136 9.80 -7.06 -2.24
N MET A 137 9.71 -7.33 -3.53
CA MET A 137 8.51 -7.83 -4.20
C MET A 137 8.72 -9.26 -4.68
N LEU A 138 7.65 -10.03 -4.68
CA LEU A 138 7.57 -11.33 -5.33
C LEU A 138 6.87 -11.17 -6.67
N ASP A 139 7.62 -11.29 -7.77
CA ASP A 139 7.05 -11.38 -9.11
C ASP A 139 6.59 -12.82 -9.35
N VAL A 140 5.29 -13.02 -9.37
CA VAL A 140 4.67 -14.32 -9.65
C VAL A 140 4.21 -14.32 -11.10
N SER A 141 5.07 -14.72 -12.01
CA SER A 141 4.66 -14.96 -13.39
C SER A 141 3.82 -16.24 -13.47
N MET A 142 2.53 -16.08 -13.65
CA MET A 142 1.61 -17.21 -13.85
C MET A 142 1.87 -17.96 -15.16
N GLU A 143 2.46 -17.29 -16.15
CA GLU A 143 2.71 -17.89 -17.49
C GLU A 143 3.92 -18.81 -17.52
N GLU A 144 4.91 -18.59 -16.66
CA GLU A 144 6.17 -19.34 -16.70
C GLU A 144 6.37 -20.31 -15.53
N ASN A 145 5.44 -20.40 -14.58
CA ASN A 145 5.64 -21.14 -13.33
C ASN A 145 6.93 -20.73 -12.59
N THR A 146 7.46 -19.55 -12.88
CA THR A 146 8.66 -18.99 -12.29
C THR A 146 8.29 -17.82 -11.39
N SER A 147 8.98 -17.74 -10.29
CA SER A 147 8.85 -16.61 -9.39
C SER A 147 10.20 -16.00 -9.16
N LYS A 148 10.28 -14.69 -9.25
CA LYS A 148 11.48 -13.92 -8.95
C LYS A 148 11.24 -13.04 -7.75
N ILE A 149 12.24 -12.98 -6.88
CA ILE A 149 12.28 -11.94 -5.85
C ILE A 149 12.97 -10.74 -6.47
N LEU A 150 12.21 -9.66 -6.59
CA LEU A 150 12.70 -8.38 -7.09
C LEU A 150 13.01 -7.47 -5.90
N GLU A 151 14.13 -6.77 -5.98
CA GLU A 151 14.54 -5.77 -4.98
C GLU A 151 14.68 -4.43 -5.67
N TYR A 152 14.06 -3.42 -5.10
CA TYR A 152 14.15 -2.05 -5.57
C TYR A 152 14.63 -1.16 -4.44
N ASP A 153 15.55 -0.26 -4.73
CA ASP A 153 15.85 0.83 -3.82
C ASP A 153 14.61 1.72 -3.69
N SER A 154 14.21 1.98 -2.48
CA SER A 154 13.03 2.76 -2.15
C SER A 154 13.31 3.65 -0.95
N ASN A 155 12.36 4.49 -0.60
CA ASN A 155 12.44 5.35 0.56
C ASN A 155 11.26 5.08 1.47
N LEU A 156 11.52 4.99 2.77
CA LEU A 156 10.49 4.85 3.77
C LEU A 156 10.25 6.21 4.42
N LEU A 157 8.98 6.62 4.47
CA LEU A 157 8.56 7.86 5.11
C LEU A 157 7.49 7.57 6.16
N PHE A 158 7.40 8.45 7.15
CA PHE A 158 6.39 8.35 8.19
C PHE A 158 5.79 9.71 8.54
N LEU A 159 4.52 9.68 8.94
CA LEU A 159 3.81 10.80 9.51
C LEU A 159 3.36 10.41 10.92
N SER A 160 4.01 10.97 11.93
CA SER A 160 3.78 10.63 13.34
C SER A 160 4.16 11.81 14.23
N PRO A 161 3.45 12.01 15.36
CA PRO A 161 3.88 12.96 16.38
C PRO A 161 5.17 12.54 17.08
N CYS A 162 5.46 11.23 17.11
CA CYS A 162 6.67 10.66 17.72
C CYS A 162 7.64 10.17 16.63
N ASN A 163 8.92 10.09 16.95
CA ASN A 163 9.87 9.44 16.06
C ASN A 163 9.64 7.93 16.10
N LEU A 164 9.67 7.31 14.92
CA LEU A 164 9.64 5.86 14.76
C LEU A 164 11.09 5.35 14.64
N ASP A 165 11.34 4.17 15.20
CA ASP A 165 12.60 3.46 14.98
C ASP A 165 12.57 2.79 13.59
N PHE A 166 13.63 3.02 12.80
CA PHE A 166 13.68 2.53 11.42
C PHE A 166 13.69 1.01 11.35
N GLU A 167 14.54 0.34 12.11
CA GLU A 167 14.69 -1.12 12.03
C GLU A 167 13.44 -1.83 12.50
N THR A 168 12.84 -1.38 13.59
CA THR A 168 11.57 -1.90 14.10
C THR A 168 10.44 -1.69 13.06
N THR A 169 10.36 -0.51 12.45
CA THR A 169 9.35 -0.20 11.43
C THR A 169 9.54 -1.09 10.20
N LYS A 170 10.76 -1.18 9.67
CA LYS A 170 11.10 -2.03 8.53
C LYS A 170 10.77 -3.50 8.80
N GLN A 171 11.19 -4.03 9.94
CA GLN A 171 10.93 -5.42 10.31
C GLN A 171 9.43 -5.70 10.47
N THR A 172 8.67 -4.76 11.00
CA THR A 172 7.21 -4.90 11.13
C THR A 172 6.55 -4.93 9.75
N ILE A 173 6.95 -4.06 8.81
CA ILE A 173 6.47 -4.08 7.43
C ILE A 173 6.80 -5.43 6.79
N TYR A 174 8.02 -5.89 6.87
CA TYR A 174 8.43 -7.14 6.26
C TYR A 174 7.66 -8.34 6.85
N LYS A 175 7.50 -8.41 8.17
CA LYS A 175 6.81 -9.52 8.84
C LYS A 175 5.30 -9.49 8.69
N LYS A 176 4.68 -8.33 8.95
CA LYS A 176 3.23 -8.22 9.07
C LYS A 176 2.56 -7.80 7.77
N HIS A 177 3.27 -7.10 6.89
CA HIS A 177 2.70 -6.69 5.62
C HIS A 177 3.15 -7.62 4.49
N TYR A 178 4.39 -7.62 4.08
CA TYR A 178 4.85 -8.41 2.94
C TYR A 178 4.72 -9.92 3.14
N MET A 179 5.13 -10.45 4.31
CA MET A 179 5.04 -11.88 4.56
C MET A 179 3.61 -12.40 4.57
N ARG A 180 2.68 -11.63 5.13
CA ARG A 180 1.27 -12.02 5.15
C ARG A 180 0.66 -11.96 3.77
N TRP A 181 1.00 -10.92 2.99
CA TRP A 181 0.56 -10.76 1.62
C TRP A 181 0.95 -11.96 0.75
N TYR A 182 2.21 -12.41 0.87
CA TYR A 182 2.71 -13.52 0.09
C TYR A 182 2.49 -14.91 0.72
N SER A 183 1.94 -15.01 1.90
CA SER A 183 1.66 -16.30 2.55
C SER A 183 0.58 -17.14 1.85
N ILE A 184 -0.21 -16.52 0.99
CA ILE A 184 -1.19 -17.21 0.14
C ILE A 184 -0.56 -17.86 -1.09
N TYR A 185 0.68 -17.48 -1.44
CA TYR A 185 1.43 -18.11 -2.51
C TYR A 185 2.27 -19.28 -1.99
N ASN A 186 2.60 -20.19 -2.87
CA ASN A 186 3.33 -21.45 -2.67
C ASN A 186 4.35 -21.43 -1.51
N ASP A 187 4.30 -22.45 -0.61
CA ASP A 187 5.17 -22.60 0.57
C ASP A 187 6.68 -22.54 0.28
N LYS A 188 7.13 -23.00 -0.89
CA LYS A 188 8.55 -22.97 -1.26
C LYS A 188 9.02 -21.53 -1.49
N LEU A 189 8.24 -20.76 -2.22
CA LEU A 189 8.48 -19.35 -2.48
C LEU A 189 8.48 -18.54 -1.21
N THR A 190 7.50 -18.80 -0.34
CA THR A 190 7.41 -18.18 0.98
C THR A 190 8.67 -18.43 1.80
N LYS A 191 9.29 -19.62 1.73
CA LYS A 191 10.54 -19.92 2.44
C LYS A 191 11.75 -19.15 1.90
N GLU A 192 11.89 -19.00 0.59
CA GLU A 192 12.97 -18.22 -0.02
C GLU A 192 12.79 -16.72 0.25
N TYR A 193 11.58 -16.24 0.16
CA TYR A 193 11.22 -14.86 0.47
C TYR A 193 11.51 -14.52 1.93
N LYS A 194 11.16 -15.42 2.88
CA LYS A 194 11.50 -15.29 4.29
C LYS A 194 12.99 -15.11 4.53
N LYS A 195 13.82 -15.93 3.89
CA LYS A 195 15.28 -15.80 3.99
C LYS A 195 15.78 -14.43 3.52
N LYS A 196 15.19 -13.91 2.45
CA LYS A 196 15.57 -12.62 1.88
C LYS A 196 15.18 -11.44 2.76
N LEU A 197 14.04 -11.52 3.41
CA LEU A 197 13.59 -10.53 4.39
C LEU A 197 14.36 -10.59 5.71
N CYS A 198 15.23 -11.58 5.89
CA CYS A 198 15.95 -11.85 7.16
C CYS A 198 15.01 -12.03 8.36
N VAL A 199 13.90 -12.72 8.13
CA VAL A 199 12.83 -12.93 9.11
C VAL A 199 12.80 -14.40 9.56
#